data_73bb1c82d548063ed8a9269f89f5977b
#
_entry.id   73bb1c82d548063ed8a9269f89f5977b
#
_cell.length_a   1.000
_cell.length_b   1.000
_cell.length_c   1.000
_cell.angle_alpha   90.00
_cell.angle_beta   90.00
_cell.angle_gamma   90.00
#
_symmetry.space_group_name_H-M   'P 1'
#
loop_
_entity.id
_entity.type
_entity.pdbx_description
1 polymer ?
#
loop_
_entity_poly.entity_id
_entity_poly.type
_entity_poly.pdbx_seq_one_letter_code
_entity_poly.pdbx_strand_id
1 'polypeptide(L)'
;MLKPYEIKLQSIKDEISKIGIDVVESLELSLKALEDKKIDDLKNVQITEKKLLLRSNEIDNIIVTTLALYSPEAKDLRQLVSFLKITNELVRTGSNTKDFAKMFKKSYSDDLNTSMILEYAIPLLKSALLSLQTSISILDETNAKHIEEKYHRVVVEESKTDDLYLMIEKNILKLISKNLDLSKEYFDILSALRRLEKIADRAVSIANLLHFAQVGGDIVQS
;
A
#
# COMPACT_ATOMS: atom_id res chain seq x y z
N MET A 1 -17.04 17.54 22.54
CA MET A 1 -15.60 17.16 22.49
C MET A 1 -14.75 18.37 22.86
N LEU A 2 -13.62 18.21 23.55
CA LEU A 2 -12.78 19.34 23.93
C LEU A 2 -11.98 19.81 22.71
N LYS A 3 -12.03 21.11 22.39
CA LYS A 3 -11.29 21.72 21.27
C LYS A 3 -9.81 21.27 21.15
N PRO A 4 -9.05 21.08 22.26
CA PRO A 4 -7.67 20.55 22.20
C PRO A 4 -7.57 19.10 21.72
N TYR A 5 -8.55 18.23 22.01
CA TYR A 5 -8.60 16.86 21.52
C TYR A 5 -8.80 16.82 20.00
N GLU A 6 -9.73 17.61 19.47
CA GLU A 6 -9.98 17.68 18.01
C GLU A 6 -8.75 18.15 17.24
N ILE A 7 -7.99 19.11 17.78
CA ILE A 7 -6.73 19.57 17.20
C ILE A 7 -5.70 18.42 17.16
N LYS A 8 -5.59 17.64 18.25
CA LYS A 8 -4.68 16.47 18.27
C LYS A 8 -5.09 15.39 17.30
N LEU A 9 -6.38 15.07 17.24
CA LEU A 9 -6.91 14.09 16.31
C LEU A 9 -6.63 14.48 14.84
N GLN A 10 -6.84 15.76 14.49
CA GLN A 10 -6.54 16.26 13.15
C GLN A 10 -5.03 16.17 12.85
N SER A 11 -4.18 16.57 13.80
CA SER A 11 -2.73 16.45 13.64
C SER A 11 -2.27 15.01 13.39
N ILE A 12 -2.88 14.01 14.06
CA ILE A 12 -2.59 12.60 13.84
C ILE A 12 -3.01 12.18 12.41
N LYS A 13 -4.20 12.57 11.97
CA LYS A 13 -4.68 12.31 10.60
C LYS A 13 -3.76 12.90 9.55
N ASP A 14 -3.34 14.15 9.73
CA ASP A 14 -2.45 14.85 8.81
C ASP A 14 -1.10 14.13 8.67
N GLU A 15 -0.53 13.64 9.77
CA GLU A 15 0.74 12.91 9.72
C GLU A 15 0.59 11.52 9.08
N ILE A 16 -0.51 10.79 9.33
CA ILE A 16 -0.83 9.53 8.66
C ILE A 16 -1.00 9.77 7.16
N SER A 17 -1.74 10.80 6.77
CA SER A 17 -1.94 11.19 5.37
C SER A 17 -0.62 11.47 4.65
N LYS A 18 0.30 12.20 5.29
CA LYS A 18 1.63 12.48 4.74
C LYS A 18 2.45 11.21 4.47
N ILE A 19 2.40 10.22 5.39
CA ILE A 19 3.06 8.92 5.13
C ILE A 19 2.40 8.23 3.94
N GLY A 20 1.08 8.22 3.89
CA GLY A 20 0.32 7.63 2.78
C GLY A 20 0.67 8.26 1.43
N ILE A 21 0.75 9.59 1.37
CA ILE A 21 1.13 10.35 0.17
C ILE A 21 2.55 9.98 -0.28
N ASP A 22 3.53 9.94 0.63
CA ASP A 22 4.92 9.57 0.29
C ASP A 22 5.00 8.17 -0.34
N VAL A 23 4.19 7.21 0.13
CA VAL A 23 4.12 5.86 -0.44
C VAL A 23 3.45 5.87 -1.81
N VAL A 24 2.35 6.59 -1.97
CA VAL A 24 1.64 6.77 -3.25
C VAL A 24 2.55 7.37 -4.31
N GLU A 25 3.23 8.48 -4.01
CA GLU A 25 4.19 9.13 -4.91
C GLU A 25 5.31 8.17 -5.35
N SER A 26 5.79 7.32 -4.42
CA SER A 26 6.80 6.30 -4.73
C SER A 26 6.28 5.22 -5.69
N LEU A 27 5.01 4.83 -5.59
CA LEU A 27 4.37 3.93 -6.55
C LEU A 27 4.11 4.61 -7.91
N GLU A 28 3.73 5.88 -7.92
CA GLU A 28 3.55 6.67 -9.15
C GLU A 28 4.86 6.80 -9.92
N LEU A 29 5.97 7.07 -9.23
CA LEU A 29 7.30 7.06 -9.83
C LEU A 29 7.64 5.69 -10.43
N SER A 30 7.30 4.62 -9.71
CA SER A 30 7.50 3.25 -10.19
C SER A 30 6.66 2.98 -11.45
N LEU A 31 5.40 3.38 -11.44
CA LEU A 31 4.50 3.21 -12.59
C LEU A 31 5.03 3.95 -13.81
N LYS A 32 5.42 5.19 -13.65
CA LYS A 32 6.00 6.00 -14.73
C LYS A 32 7.26 5.36 -15.32
N ALA A 33 8.14 4.81 -14.48
CA ALA A 33 9.34 4.11 -14.93
C ALA A 33 9.01 2.89 -15.83
N LEU A 34 7.96 2.14 -15.48
CA LEU A 34 7.51 0.98 -16.26
C LEU A 34 6.83 1.42 -17.58
N GLU A 35 5.93 2.41 -17.53
CA GLU A 35 5.21 2.93 -18.71
C GLU A 35 6.16 3.53 -19.75
N ASP A 36 7.15 4.31 -19.29
CA ASP A 36 8.19 4.92 -20.13
C ASP A 36 9.26 3.90 -20.57
N LYS A 37 9.20 2.65 -20.08
CA LYS A 37 10.23 1.60 -20.26
C LYS A 37 11.64 2.05 -19.80
N LYS A 38 11.69 2.95 -18.82
CA LYS A 38 12.92 3.45 -18.21
C LYS A 38 13.14 2.79 -16.84
N ILE A 39 13.39 1.48 -16.86
CA ILE A 39 13.47 0.67 -15.62
C ILE A 39 14.55 1.17 -14.67
N ASP A 40 15.61 1.79 -15.20
CA ASP A 40 16.65 2.42 -14.38
C ASP A 40 16.15 3.56 -13.49
N ASP A 41 15.04 4.20 -13.86
CA ASP A 41 14.44 5.28 -13.08
C ASP A 41 13.80 4.78 -11.77
N LEU A 42 13.60 3.48 -11.61
CA LEU A 42 13.21 2.87 -10.32
C LEU A 42 14.22 3.17 -9.19
N LYS A 43 15.46 3.54 -9.51
CA LYS A 43 16.43 4.05 -8.52
C LYS A 43 15.98 5.32 -7.81
N ASN A 44 15.07 6.09 -8.42
CA ASN A 44 14.53 7.32 -7.87
C ASN A 44 13.47 7.08 -6.78
N VAL A 45 13.02 5.85 -6.59
CA VAL A 45 12.16 5.44 -5.49
C VAL A 45 12.98 5.42 -4.20
N GLN A 46 13.01 6.54 -3.47
CA GLN A 46 13.89 6.74 -2.30
C GLN A 46 13.19 6.55 -0.96
N ILE A 47 11.99 5.99 -0.95
CA ILE A 47 11.30 5.65 0.30
C ILE A 47 12.15 4.67 1.13
N THR A 48 12.29 4.92 2.43
CA THR A 48 13.08 4.06 3.31
C THR A 48 12.27 3.62 4.52
N GLU A 49 12.29 2.32 4.79
CA GLU A 49 11.63 1.75 5.97
C GLU A 49 12.03 2.47 7.27
N LYS A 50 13.33 2.76 7.45
CA LYS A 50 13.81 3.48 8.64
C LYS A 50 13.16 4.84 8.82
N LYS A 51 12.99 5.63 7.75
CA LYS A 51 12.35 6.95 7.81
C LYS A 51 10.86 6.83 8.11
N LEU A 52 10.19 5.87 7.49
CA LEU A 52 8.77 5.59 7.74
C LEU A 52 8.54 5.11 9.17
N LEU A 53 9.39 4.20 9.66
CA LEU A 53 9.29 3.68 11.02
C LEU A 53 9.50 4.78 12.09
N LEU A 54 10.44 5.70 11.87
CA LEU A 54 10.63 6.84 12.78
C LEU A 54 9.37 7.70 12.85
N ARG A 55 8.78 8.05 11.70
CA ARG A 55 7.54 8.84 11.66
C ARG A 55 6.35 8.10 12.24
N SER A 56 6.22 6.79 11.97
CA SER A 56 5.20 5.95 12.59
C SER A 56 5.30 5.98 14.12
N ASN A 57 6.51 5.80 14.68
CA ASN A 57 6.73 5.85 16.12
C ASN A 57 6.39 7.22 16.73
N GLU A 58 6.67 8.31 16.03
CA GLU A 58 6.28 9.66 16.46
C GLU A 58 4.75 9.79 16.55
N ILE A 59 4.03 9.31 15.54
CA ILE A 59 2.56 9.30 15.53
C ILE A 59 2.02 8.43 16.66
N ASP A 60 2.56 7.23 16.84
CA ASP A 60 2.14 6.29 17.88
C ASP A 60 2.32 6.90 19.28
N ASN A 61 3.43 7.62 19.53
CA ASN A 61 3.63 8.35 20.78
C ASN A 61 2.60 9.47 20.98
N ILE A 62 2.24 10.20 19.92
CA ILE A 62 1.18 11.21 19.99
C ILE A 62 -0.16 10.55 20.32
N ILE A 63 -0.49 9.42 19.71
CA ILE A 63 -1.72 8.67 19.97
C ILE A 63 -1.77 8.19 21.41
N VAL A 64 -0.71 7.55 21.91
CA VAL A 64 -0.63 7.06 23.30
C VAL A 64 -0.79 8.19 24.30
N THR A 65 -0.11 9.32 24.07
CA THR A 65 -0.24 10.52 24.91
C THR A 65 -1.66 11.07 24.87
N THR A 66 -2.30 11.08 23.70
CA THR A 66 -3.68 11.55 23.53
C THR A 66 -4.67 10.66 24.29
N LEU A 67 -4.50 9.33 24.22
CA LEU A 67 -5.29 8.37 25.00
C LEU A 67 -5.17 8.62 26.51
N ALA A 68 -3.96 8.84 26.99
CA ALA A 68 -3.71 9.07 28.43
C ALA A 68 -4.29 10.39 28.95
N LEU A 69 -4.22 11.47 28.15
CA LEU A 69 -4.63 12.79 28.58
C LEU A 69 -6.14 13.05 28.48
N TYR A 70 -6.81 12.45 27.49
CA TYR A 70 -8.20 12.78 27.16
C TYR A 70 -9.19 11.66 27.49
N SER A 71 -8.72 10.45 27.79
CA SER A 71 -9.57 9.26 28.07
C SER A 71 -10.76 9.15 27.10
N PRO A 72 -10.52 9.09 25.78
CA PRO A 72 -11.58 9.09 24.79
C PRO A 72 -12.45 7.85 24.90
N GLU A 73 -13.73 7.98 24.55
CA GLU A 73 -14.72 6.89 24.63
C GLU A 73 -15.26 6.53 23.25
N ALA A 74 -15.79 5.31 23.15
CA ALA A 74 -16.54 4.82 21.99
C ALA A 74 -15.85 5.12 20.63
N LYS A 75 -16.44 6.00 19.82
CA LYS A 75 -15.96 6.32 18.47
C LYS A 75 -14.53 6.86 18.47
N ASP A 76 -14.21 7.76 19.39
CA ASP A 76 -12.89 8.41 19.47
C ASP A 76 -11.80 7.40 19.82
N LEU A 77 -12.09 6.48 20.74
CA LEU A 77 -11.19 5.38 21.10
C LEU A 77 -10.95 4.46 19.90
N ARG A 78 -12.02 4.07 19.16
CA ARG A 78 -11.89 3.26 17.94
C ARG A 78 -10.99 3.92 16.90
N GLN A 79 -11.15 5.23 16.68
CA GLN A 79 -10.32 5.98 15.74
C GLN A 79 -8.84 5.90 16.12
N LEU A 80 -8.48 6.21 17.35
CA LEU A 80 -7.08 6.21 17.81
C LEU A 80 -6.46 4.82 17.75
N VAL A 81 -7.19 3.78 18.14
CA VAL A 81 -6.73 2.37 18.03
C VAL A 81 -6.53 1.96 16.57
N SER A 82 -7.42 2.38 15.67
CA SER A 82 -7.28 2.12 14.24
C SER A 82 -6.04 2.82 13.68
N PHE A 83 -5.80 4.07 14.07
CA PHE A 83 -4.64 4.84 13.60
C PHE A 83 -3.30 4.21 14.00
N LEU A 84 -3.18 3.65 15.22
CA LEU A 84 -2.01 2.85 15.63
C LEU A 84 -1.74 1.65 14.71
N LYS A 85 -2.78 1.00 14.23
CA LYS A 85 -2.64 -0.12 13.30
C LYS A 85 -2.31 0.36 11.88
N ILE A 86 -2.93 1.46 11.44
CA ILE A 86 -2.72 2.04 10.10
C ILE A 86 -1.28 2.50 9.92
N THR A 87 -0.65 3.12 10.92
CA THR A 87 0.77 3.52 10.85
C THR A 87 1.66 2.34 10.51
N ASN A 88 1.44 1.19 11.16
CA ASN A 88 2.18 -0.04 10.89
C ASN A 88 1.93 -0.58 9.47
N GLU A 89 0.65 -0.59 9.00
CA GLU A 89 0.34 -1.02 7.64
C GLU A 89 1.00 -0.11 6.58
N LEU A 90 1.05 1.19 6.80
CA LEU A 90 1.73 2.13 5.90
C LEU A 90 3.25 1.93 5.86
N VAL A 91 3.90 1.64 7.00
CA VAL A 91 5.34 1.30 7.03
C VAL A 91 5.62 0.06 6.18
N ARG A 92 4.80 -0.99 6.34
CA ARG A 92 4.93 -2.23 5.57
C ARG A 92 4.66 -2.02 4.08
N THR A 93 3.68 -1.16 3.73
CA THR A 93 3.37 -0.79 2.35
C THR A 93 4.57 -0.08 1.71
N GLY A 94 5.18 0.87 2.40
CA GLY A 94 6.40 1.55 1.94
C GLY A 94 7.59 0.61 1.79
N SER A 95 7.77 -0.38 2.69
CA SER A 95 8.79 -1.42 2.54
C SER A 95 8.57 -2.26 1.28
N ASN A 96 7.33 -2.70 1.03
CA ASN A 96 6.98 -3.44 -0.18
C ASN A 96 7.22 -2.61 -1.44
N THR A 97 6.90 -1.31 -1.43
CA THR A 97 7.14 -0.39 -2.55
C THR A 97 8.63 -0.30 -2.89
N LYS A 98 9.47 -0.12 -1.88
CA LYS A 98 10.93 -0.09 -2.04
C LYS A 98 11.48 -1.42 -2.55
N ASP A 99 11.02 -2.52 -1.96
CA ASP A 99 11.46 -3.86 -2.33
C ASP A 99 11.07 -4.16 -3.79
N PHE A 100 9.84 -3.81 -4.20
CA PHE A 100 9.41 -3.91 -5.58
C PHE A 100 10.38 -3.19 -6.52
N ALA A 101 10.59 -1.89 -6.30
CA ALA A 101 11.43 -1.07 -7.17
C ALA A 101 12.87 -1.62 -7.26
N LYS A 102 13.45 -2.01 -6.13
CA LYS A 102 14.82 -2.56 -6.07
C LYS A 102 14.94 -3.91 -6.74
N MET A 103 14.02 -4.84 -6.44
CA MET A 103 14.07 -6.22 -6.96
C MET A 103 13.75 -6.23 -8.45
N PHE A 104 12.69 -5.53 -8.87
CA PHE A 104 12.31 -5.47 -10.27
C PHE A 104 13.44 -4.89 -11.13
N LYS A 105 14.02 -3.75 -10.72
CA LYS A 105 15.16 -3.15 -11.42
C LYS A 105 16.35 -4.11 -11.55
N LYS A 106 16.66 -4.83 -10.47
CA LYS A 106 17.83 -5.75 -10.44
C LYS A 106 17.66 -6.95 -11.38
N SER A 107 16.42 -7.44 -11.50
CA SER A 107 16.15 -8.70 -12.21
C SER A 107 15.65 -8.51 -13.64
N TYR A 108 15.27 -7.27 -14.00
CA TYR A 108 14.82 -6.96 -15.35
C TYR A 108 16.01 -6.84 -16.31
N SER A 109 16.00 -7.63 -17.38
CA SER A 109 17.02 -7.62 -18.44
C SER A 109 16.38 -7.85 -19.80
N ASP A 110 17.09 -7.49 -20.86
CA ASP A 110 16.66 -7.70 -22.25
C ASP A 110 16.61 -9.17 -22.67
N ASP A 111 17.24 -10.07 -21.88
CA ASP A 111 17.18 -11.53 -22.13
C ASP A 111 15.80 -12.11 -21.78
N LEU A 112 15.02 -11.41 -20.96
CA LEU A 112 13.66 -11.82 -20.57
C LEU A 112 12.64 -11.43 -21.63
N ASN A 113 11.46 -12.05 -21.59
CA ASN A 113 10.31 -11.59 -22.35
C ASN A 113 9.73 -10.31 -21.73
N THR A 114 10.44 -9.19 -21.94
CA THR A 114 10.14 -7.90 -21.33
C THR A 114 8.76 -7.37 -21.72
N SER A 115 8.31 -7.61 -22.94
CA SER A 115 6.97 -7.20 -23.41
C SER A 115 5.87 -7.86 -22.61
N MET A 116 5.95 -9.19 -22.40
CA MET A 116 4.98 -9.93 -21.60
C MET A 116 5.04 -9.50 -20.13
N ILE A 117 6.24 -9.31 -19.56
CA ILE A 117 6.37 -8.86 -18.17
C ILE A 117 5.68 -7.51 -17.96
N LEU A 118 5.92 -6.52 -18.84
CA LEU A 118 5.33 -5.19 -18.72
C LEU A 118 3.82 -5.18 -18.99
N GLU A 119 3.33 -6.06 -19.88
CA GLU A 119 1.90 -6.22 -20.17
C GLU A 119 1.09 -6.53 -18.91
N TYR A 120 1.64 -7.29 -17.97
CA TYR A 120 1.00 -7.62 -16.69
C TYR A 120 1.46 -6.72 -15.53
N ALA A 121 2.73 -6.34 -15.47
CA ALA A 121 3.28 -5.55 -14.37
C ALA A 121 2.66 -4.15 -14.29
N ILE A 122 2.39 -3.51 -15.43
CA ILE A 122 1.81 -2.17 -15.46
C ILE A 122 0.36 -2.18 -14.92
N PRO A 123 -0.59 -3.00 -15.39
CA PRO A 123 -1.93 -3.03 -14.82
C PRO A 123 -1.94 -3.51 -13.37
N LEU A 124 -1.08 -4.45 -12.97
CA LEU A 124 -0.93 -4.89 -11.59
C LEU A 124 -0.53 -3.71 -10.67
N LEU A 125 0.49 -2.94 -11.07
CA LEU A 125 0.93 -1.76 -10.33
C LEU A 125 -0.15 -0.66 -10.30
N LYS A 126 -0.91 -0.47 -11.39
CA LYS A 126 -2.04 0.47 -11.44
C LYS A 126 -3.14 0.10 -10.45
N SER A 127 -3.53 -1.17 -10.38
CA SER A 127 -4.55 -1.63 -9.44
C SER A 127 -4.07 -1.51 -7.99
N ALA A 128 -2.83 -1.89 -7.69
CA ALA A 128 -2.25 -1.72 -6.36
C ALA A 128 -2.16 -0.24 -5.94
N LEU A 129 -1.75 0.65 -6.85
CA LEU A 129 -1.72 2.09 -6.62
C LEU A 129 -3.12 2.65 -6.36
N LEU A 130 -4.10 2.30 -7.19
CA LEU A 130 -5.48 2.77 -7.05
C LEU A 130 -6.12 2.27 -5.76
N SER A 131 -5.87 1.01 -5.37
CA SER A 131 -6.31 0.43 -4.11
C SER A 131 -5.77 1.26 -2.92
N LEU A 132 -4.46 1.56 -2.91
CA LEU A 132 -3.83 2.35 -1.85
C LEU A 132 -4.34 3.80 -1.83
N GLN A 133 -4.40 4.49 -2.97
CA GLN A 133 -4.92 5.87 -3.07
C GLN A 133 -6.35 5.96 -2.55
N THR A 134 -7.19 5.00 -2.95
CA THR A 134 -8.59 4.95 -2.51
C THR A 134 -8.69 4.70 -1.01
N SER A 135 -7.89 3.77 -0.45
CA SER A 135 -7.90 3.49 0.99
C SER A 135 -7.49 4.72 1.82
N ILE A 136 -6.42 5.43 1.43
CA ILE A 136 -5.98 6.65 2.12
C ILE A 136 -7.04 7.75 2.04
N SER A 137 -7.76 7.87 0.93
CA SER A 137 -8.83 8.88 0.76
C SER A 137 -10.03 8.68 1.70
N ILE A 138 -10.15 7.54 2.39
CA ILE A 138 -11.18 7.31 3.42
C ILE A 138 -10.85 8.08 4.71
N LEU A 139 -9.59 8.44 4.95
CA LEU A 139 -9.14 9.05 6.21
C LEU A 139 -9.91 10.33 6.55
N ASP A 140 -10.17 11.16 5.55
CA ASP A 140 -10.88 12.44 5.70
C ASP A 140 -12.36 12.38 5.28
N GLU A 141 -12.84 11.20 4.89
CA GLU A 141 -14.25 11.03 4.50
C GLU A 141 -15.15 10.94 5.75
N THR A 142 -16.26 11.64 5.72
CA THR A 142 -17.22 11.68 6.84
C THR A 142 -18.58 11.07 6.51
N ASN A 143 -18.88 10.92 5.23
CA ASN A 143 -20.13 10.33 4.76
C ASN A 143 -20.03 8.80 4.75
N ALA A 144 -20.83 8.13 5.57
CA ALA A 144 -20.82 6.67 5.71
C ALA A 144 -21.03 5.93 4.37
N LYS A 145 -21.89 6.45 3.49
CA LYS A 145 -22.13 5.85 2.17
C LYS A 145 -20.89 5.95 1.28
N HIS A 146 -20.22 7.09 1.26
CA HIS A 146 -18.99 7.26 0.49
C HIS A 146 -17.84 6.41 1.05
N ILE A 147 -17.77 6.22 2.37
CA ILE A 147 -16.82 5.32 3.02
C ILE A 147 -17.03 3.89 2.51
N GLU A 148 -18.27 3.42 2.49
CA GLU A 148 -18.64 2.09 2.00
C GLU A 148 -18.29 1.91 0.52
N GLU A 149 -18.63 2.89 -0.32
CA GLU A 149 -18.32 2.86 -1.75
C GLU A 149 -16.80 2.80 -2.01
N LYS A 150 -16.01 3.59 -1.27
CA LYS A 150 -14.55 3.56 -1.34
C LYS A 150 -13.99 2.25 -0.85
N TYR A 151 -14.49 1.71 0.26
CA TYR A 151 -14.11 0.41 0.78
C TYR A 151 -14.31 -0.70 -0.27
N HIS A 152 -15.50 -0.80 -0.86
CA HIS A 152 -15.76 -1.77 -1.91
C HIS A 152 -14.84 -1.60 -3.12
N ARG A 153 -14.53 -0.37 -3.50
CA ARG A 153 -13.58 -0.09 -4.59
C ARG A 153 -12.18 -0.62 -4.26
N VAL A 154 -11.70 -0.46 -3.02
CA VAL A 154 -10.41 -1.00 -2.58
C VAL A 154 -10.37 -2.51 -2.72
N VAL A 155 -11.41 -3.22 -2.28
CA VAL A 155 -11.55 -4.68 -2.38
C VAL A 155 -11.55 -5.14 -3.85
N VAL A 156 -12.28 -4.44 -4.72
CA VAL A 156 -12.31 -4.78 -6.16
C VAL A 156 -10.94 -4.61 -6.81
N GLU A 157 -10.20 -3.55 -6.47
CA GLU A 157 -8.85 -3.35 -7.02
C GLU A 157 -7.83 -4.36 -6.48
N GLU A 158 -7.97 -4.80 -5.23
CA GLU A 158 -7.16 -5.89 -4.67
C GLU A 158 -7.42 -7.21 -5.41
N SER A 159 -8.68 -7.62 -5.58
CA SER A 159 -9.02 -8.84 -6.33
C SER A 159 -8.47 -8.82 -7.77
N LYS A 160 -8.38 -7.64 -8.41
CA LYS A 160 -7.71 -7.51 -9.71
C LYS A 160 -6.20 -7.75 -9.61
N THR A 161 -5.55 -7.33 -8.50
CA THR A 161 -4.11 -7.60 -8.33
C THR A 161 -3.84 -9.08 -8.20
N ASP A 162 -4.69 -9.82 -7.50
CA ASP A 162 -4.60 -11.27 -7.35
C ASP A 162 -4.74 -11.98 -8.71
N ASP A 163 -5.78 -11.64 -9.46
CA ASP A 163 -6.01 -12.21 -10.78
C ASP A 163 -4.83 -11.94 -11.74
N LEU A 164 -4.34 -10.71 -11.79
CA LEU A 164 -3.21 -10.32 -12.63
C LEU A 164 -1.93 -11.02 -12.20
N TYR A 165 -1.69 -11.18 -10.89
CA TYR A 165 -0.53 -11.91 -10.40
C TYR A 165 -0.59 -13.39 -10.78
N LEU A 166 -1.72 -14.05 -10.61
CA LEU A 166 -1.91 -15.45 -11.03
C LEU A 166 -1.72 -15.63 -12.54
N MET A 167 -2.17 -14.66 -13.35
CA MET A 167 -1.99 -14.71 -14.81
C MET A 167 -0.52 -14.59 -15.20
N ILE A 168 0.23 -13.65 -14.63
CA ILE A 168 1.66 -13.52 -14.95
C ILE A 168 2.47 -14.70 -14.43
N GLU A 169 2.18 -15.19 -13.23
CA GLU A 169 2.82 -16.38 -12.67
C GLU A 169 2.69 -17.57 -13.62
N LYS A 170 1.47 -17.87 -14.09
CA LYS A 170 1.21 -18.94 -15.05
C LYS A 170 1.98 -18.76 -16.36
N ASN A 171 2.09 -17.53 -16.86
CA ASN A 171 2.82 -17.25 -18.09
C ASN A 171 4.33 -17.37 -17.91
N ILE A 172 4.87 -16.88 -16.80
CA ILE A 172 6.29 -17.01 -16.47
C ILE A 172 6.68 -18.49 -16.30
N LEU A 173 5.87 -19.31 -15.60
CA LEU A 173 6.13 -20.75 -15.49
C LEU A 173 6.21 -21.45 -16.84
N LYS A 174 5.38 -21.05 -17.83
CA LYS A 174 5.49 -21.55 -19.21
C LYS A 174 6.78 -21.11 -19.91
N LEU A 175 7.31 -19.91 -19.61
CA LEU A 175 8.58 -19.44 -20.16
C LEU A 175 9.75 -20.19 -19.53
N ILE A 176 9.75 -20.41 -18.24
CA ILE A 176 10.76 -21.20 -17.52
C ILE A 176 10.82 -22.63 -18.07
N SER A 177 9.67 -23.25 -18.35
CA SER A 177 9.64 -24.61 -18.94
C SER A 177 10.28 -24.69 -20.31
N LYS A 178 10.39 -23.59 -21.06
CA LYS A 178 11.01 -23.53 -22.39
C LYS A 178 12.50 -23.14 -22.34
N ASN A 179 12.90 -22.38 -21.30
CA ASN A 179 14.29 -21.97 -21.12
C ASN A 179 14.63 -21.93 -19.62
N LEU A 180 15.29 -22.98 -19.15
CA LEU A 180 15.68 -23.13 -17.74
C LEU A 180 16.81 -22.18 -17.33
N ASP A 181 17.62 -21.70 -18.28
CA ASP A 181 18.78 -20.83 -17.98
C ASP A 181 18.36 -19.49 -17.39
N LEU A 182 17.14 -19.00 -17.72
CA LEU A 182 16.58 -17.75 -17.22
C LEU A 182 15.60 -17.94 -16.05
N SER A 183 15.53 -19.14 -15.48
CA SER A 183 14.54 -19.46 -14.44
C SER A 183 14.69 -18.57 -13.20
N LYS A 184 15.93 -18.28 -12.80
CA LYS A 184 16.21 -17.45 -11.64
C LYS A 184 15.71 -16.02 -11.83
N GLU A 185 16.00 -15.42 -12.97
CA GLU A 185 15.60 -14.05 -13.32
C GLU A 185 14.07 -13.93 -13.35
N TYR A 186 13.37 -14.92 -13.93
CA TYR A 186 11.91 -14.97 -13.93
C TYR A 186 11.32 -15.11 -12.52
N PHE A 187 11.91 -15.95 -11.65
CA PHE A 187 11.48 -16.06 -10.26
C PHE A 187 11.73 -14.77 -9.46
N ASP A 188 12.84 -14.09 -9.72
CA ASP A 188 13.14 -12.81 -9.09
C ASP A 188 12.14 -11.72 -9.54
N ILE A 189 11.72 -11.72 -10.81
CA ILE A 189 10.64 -10.84 -11.32
C ILE A 189 9.30 -11.15 -10.63
N LEU A 190 8.91 -12.44 -10.53
CA LEU A 190 7.69 -12.84 -9.81
C LEU A 190 7.73 -12.39 -8.35
N SER A 191 8.86 -12.54 -7.70
CA SER A 191 9.06 -12.12 -6.31
C SER A 191 8.93 -10.60 -6.15
N ALA A 192 9.38 -9.82 -7.14
CA ALA A 192 9.18 -8.38 -7.16
C ALA A 192 7.69 -8.04 -7.35
N LEU A 193 7.01 -8.66 -8.30
CA LEU A 193 5.59 -8.42 -8.58
C LEU A 193 4.68 -8.83 -7.41
N ARG A 194 5.07 -9.87 -6.65
CA ARG A 194 4.38 -10.27 -5.41
C ARG A 194 4.32 -9.13 -4.38
N ARG A 195 5.27 -8.19 -4.40
CA ARG A 195 5.22 -7.02 -3.52
C ARG A 195 4.05 -6.09 -3.85
N LEU A 196 3.64 -6.01 -5.12
CA LEU A 196 2.49 -5.19 -5.54
C LEU A 196 1.17 -5.79 -5.04
N GLU A 197 1.01 -7.11 -5.13
CA GLU A 197 -0.14 -7.82 -4.53
C GLU A 197 -0.20 -7.53 -3.02
N LYS A 198 0.94 -7.66 -2.30
CA LYS A 198 1.00 -7.34 -0.87
C LYS A 198 0.69 -5.87 -0.54
N ILE A 199 0.92 -4.94 -1.44
CA ILE A 199 0.50 -3.53 -1.27
C ILE A 199 -1.03 -3.43 -1.32
N ALA A 200 -1.69 -4.14 -2.24
CA ALA A 200 -3.14 -4.14 -2.34
C ALA A 200 -3.80 -4.80 -1.12
N ASP A 201 -3.29 -5.94 -0.63
CA ASP A 201 -3.73 -6.58 0.63
C ASP A 201 -3.72 -5.56 1.80
N ARG A 202 -2.63 -4.78 1.89
CA ARG A 202 -2.50 -3.77 2.96
C ARG A 202 -3.43 -2.60 2.75
N ALA A 203 -3.73 -2.22 1.52
CA ALA A 203 -4.72 -1.20 1.23
C ALA A 203 -6.12 -1.63 1.71
N VAL A 204 -6.48 -2.91 1.55
CA VAL A 204 -7.72 -3.48 2.14
C VAL A 204 -7.68 -3.42 3.66
N SER A 205 -6.55 -3.80 4.28
CA SER A 205 -6.40 -3.72 5.75
C SER A 205 -6.55 -2.28 6.26
N ILE A 206 -5.96 -1.29 5.58
CA ILE A 206 -6.12 0.14 5.91
C ILE A 206 -7.59 0.58 5.75
N ALA A 207 -8.25 0.21 4.64
CA ALA A 207 -9.64 0.54 4.40
C ALA A 207 -10.58 -0.06 5.46
N ASN A 208 -10.36 -1.32 5.86
CA ASN A 208 -11.07 -1.99 6.96
C ASN A 208 -10.93 -1.22 8.28
N LEU A 209 -9.71 -0.80 8.64
CA LEU A 209 -9.43 -0.06 9.86
C LEU A 209 -10.09 1.32 9.85
N LEU A 210 -10.10 2.00 8.70
CA LEU A 210 -10.76 3.31 8.55
C LEU A 210 -12.28 3.18 8.58
N HIS A 211 -12.84 2.17 7.93
CA HIS A 211 -14.26 1.85 8.00
C HIS A 211 -14.69 1.59 9.45
N PHE A 212 -13.98 0.70 10.17
CA PHE A 212 -14.22 0.44 11.58
C PHE A 212 -14.12 1.70 12.45
N ALA A 213 -13.12 2.54 12.20
CA ALA A 213 -12.92 3.79 12.95
C ALA A 213 -14.10 4.75 12.83
N GLN A 214 -14.72 4.84 11.65
CA GLN A 214 -15.72 5.86 11.34
C GLN A 214 -17.16 5.34 11.46
N VAL A 215 -17.41 4.14 10.97
CA VAL A 215 -18.75 3.53 10.92
C VAL A 215 -18.99 2.61 12.13
N GLY A 216 -17.97 1.91 12.58
CA GLY A 216 -18.06 0.88 13.63
C GLY A 216 -18.22 -0.52 13.03
N GLY A 217 -18.75 -1.47 13.82
CA GLY A 217 -18.82 -2.88 13.46
C GLY A 217 -17.62 -3.67 13.96
N ASP A 218 -17.35 -4.84 13.36
CA ASP A 218 -16.22 -5.68 13.68
C ASP A 218 -15.03 -5.40 12.75
N ILE A 219 -13.81 -5.55 13.27
CA ILE A 219 -12.61 -5.52 12.42
C ILE A 219 -12.57 -6.87 11.68
N VAL A 220 -12.87 -6.85 10.39
CA VAL A 220 -12.70 -8.03 9.54
C VAL A 220 -11.18 -8.23 9.35
N GLN A 221 -10.66 -9.36 9.86
CA GLN A 221 -9.29 -9.78 9.56
C GLN A 221 -9.32 -10.48 8.19
N SER A 222 -8.66 -9.87 7.20
CA SER A 222 -8.36 -10.49 5.90
C SER A 222 -7.16 -11.43 6.02
#